data_3455002ff44f92e11234d6d745ae115c
#
_entry.id   3455002ff44f92e11234d6d745ae115c
#
_cell.length_a   1.000
_cell.length_b   1.000
_cell.length_c   1.000
_cell.angle_alpha   90.00
_cell.angle_beta   90.00
_cell.angle_gamma   90.00
#
_symmetry.space_group_name_H-M   'P 1'
#
loop_
_entity.id
_entity.type
_entity.pdbx_description
1 polymer ?
#
loop_
_entity_poly.entity_id
_entity_poly.type
_entity_poly.pdbx_seq_one_letter_code
_entity_poly.pdbx_strand_id
1 'polypeptide(L)'
;MFLIFGSDTLAIRLAEWIGQRSIVRIIGLAEQLVPMEDVEIVALPTEMELHEMPLPDVTPTAVLLLEEIICDDDPVQELKSHWPNTPILSTIDVKGAERISIEDLTISAIQDRLRSIDRKQGASEVLRRLSDENAAKVLIVCHDNPDPDALASALAMKHLCDSMGHSSTIIHGGMIEHQQNRAMVRLLNMDL
;
A
#
# COMPACT_ATOMS: atom_id res chain seq x y z
N MET A 1 21.71 0.95 -2.94
CA MET A 1 21.47 2.24 -3.64
C MET A 1 20.41 2.02 -4.71
N PHE A 2 19.48 2.95 -4.87
CA PHE A 2 18.55 2.99 -6.02
C PHE A 2 19.05 3.99 -7.05
N LEU A 3 18.81 3.72 -8.32
CA LEU A 3 19.17 4.60 -9.43
C LEU A 3 17.89 5.01 -10.16
N ILE A 4 17.69 6.31 -10.33
CA ILE A 4 16.51 6.89 -10.99
C ILE A 4 16.97 7.69 -12.21
N PHE A 5 16.39 7.40 -13.34
CA PHE A 5 16.51 8.22 -14.54
C PHE A 5 15.23 9.01 -14.73
N GLY A 6 15.34 10.31 -14.66
CA GLY A 6 14.24 11.26 -14.83
C GLY A 6 14.44 12.53 -14.03
N SER A 7 13.74 13.56 -14.43
CA SER A 7 13.85 14.91 -13.88
C SER A 7 12.48 15.55 -13.61
N ASP A 8 11.40 14.85 -13.91
CA ASP A 8 10.04 15.30 -13.70
C ASP A 8 9.64 15.30 -12.21
N THR A 9 8.45 15.78 -11.93
CA THR A 9 7.91 15.84 -10.56
C THR A 9 7.80 14.46 -9.91
N LEU A 10 7.52 13.42 -10.68
CA LEU A 10 7.42 12.05 -10.16
C LEU A 10 8.80 11.53 -9.73
N ALA A 11 9.81 11.73 -10.59
CA ALA A 11 11.19 11.32 -10.33
C ALA A 11 11.74 12.00 -9.06
N ILE A 12 11.54 13.31 -8.95
CA ILE A 12 11.97 14.11 -7.78
C ILE A 12 11.30 13.61 -6.51
N ARG A 13 9.98 13.48 -6.48
CA ARG A 13 9.24 13.01 -5.30
C ARG A 13 9.60 11.59 -4.88
N LEU A 14 9.85 10.74 -5.87
CA LEU A 14 10.24 9.36 -5.58
C LEU A 14 11.68 9.30 -5.04
N ALA A 15 12.59 10.11 -5.58
CA ALA A 15 13.96 10.24 -5.06
C ALA A 15 13.96 10.75 -3.61
N GLU A 16 13.22 11.80 -3.28
CA GLU A 16 13.07 12.30 -1.91
C GLU A 16 12.52 11.20 -0.96
N TRP A 17 11.50 10.47 -1.39
CA TRP A 17 10.89 9.42 -0.56
C TRP A 17 11.83 8.24 -0.32
N ILE A 18 12.59 7.83 -1.34
CA ILE A 18 13.60 6.76 -1.21
C ILE A 18 14.78 7.24 -0.38
N GLY A 19 15.26 8.49 -0.57
CA GLY A 19 16.38 9.10 0.13
C GLY A 19 16.25 9.04 1.65
N GLN A 20 15.03 9.23 2.17
CA GLN A 20 14.73 9.12 3.61
C GLN A 20 14.99 7.72 4.20
N ARG A 21 15.15 6.68 3.37
CA ARG A 21 15.23 5.27 3.78
C ARG A 21 16.44 4.53 3.24
N SER A 22 16.99 5.00 2.12
CA SER A 22 18.05 4.31 1.38
C SER A 22 18.85 5.28 0.55
N ILE A 23 20.08 4.92 0.22
CA ILE A 23 20.89 5.69 -0.73
C ILE A 23 20.23 5.67 -2.09
N VAL A 24 20.01 6.85 -2.66
CA VAL A 24 19.44 7.04 -3.99
C VAL A 24 20.28 8.02 -4.79
N ARG A 25 20.47 7.71 -6.07
CA ARG A 25 21.04 8.62 -7.06
C ARG A 25 19.99 8.89 -8.13
N ILE A 26 19.81 10.17 -8.46
CA ILE A 26 18.95 10.60 -9.56
C ILE A 26 19.82 11.20 -10.67
N ILE A 27 19.55 10.80 -11.90
CA ILE A 27 20.20 11.31 -13.11
C ILE A 27 19.12 11.96 -13.98
N GLY A 28 19.28 13.22 -14.33
CA GLY A 28 18.32 13.95 -15.14
C GLY A 28 18.80 15.34 -15.52
N LEU A 29 17.96 16.09 -16.24
CA LEU A 29 18.30 17.42 -16.75
C LEU A 29 18.50 18.45 -15.64
N ALA A 30 19.60 19.19 -15.70
CA ALA A 30 19.98 20.19 -14.70
C ALA A 30 18.94 21.30 -14.50
N GLU A 31 18.20 21.65 -15.56
CA GLU A 31 17.17 22.70 -15.50
C GLU A 31 15.95 22.30 -14.64
N GLN A 32 15.73 21.01 -14.44
CA GLN A 32 14.56 20.47 -13.73
C GLN A 32 14.90 19.97 -12.33
N LEU A 33 16.15 19.53 -12.11
CA LEU A 33 16.58 18.99 -10.82
C LEU A 33 16.91 20.14 -9.84
N VAL A 34 16.37 20.02 -8.65
CA VAL A 34 16.65 20.92 -7.52
C VAL A 34 17.43 20.20 -6.44
N PRO A 35 18.24 20.89 -5.62
CA PRO A 35 18.92 20.26 -4.50
C PRO A 35 17.92 19.56 -3.57
N MET A 36 18.20 18.30 -3.22
CA MET A 36 17.40 17.47 -2.33
C MET A 36 18.28 16.93 -1.22
N GLU A 37 17.71 16.89 -0.02
CA GLU A 37 18.38 16.26 1.14
C GLU A 37 18.39 14.74 0.96
N ASP A 38 19.51 14.09 1.32
CA ASP A 38 19.69 12.63 1.23
C ASP A 38 19.60 12.00 -0.20
N VAL A 39 19.70 12.83 -1.25
CA VAL A 39 19.67 12.38 -2.64
C VAL A 39 20.96 12.80 -3.35
N GLU A 40 21.65 11.84 -3.97
CA GLU A 40 22.78 12.13 -4.83
C GLU A 40 22.27 12.54 -6.22
N ILE A 41 22.55 13.78 -6.62
CA ILE A 41 22.04 14.35 -7.86
C ILE A 41 23.14 14.38 -8.90
N VAL A 42 22.89 13.79 -10.06
CA VAL A 42 23.69 13.92 -11.26
C VAL A 42 22.90 14.76 -12.27
N ALA A 43 23.21 16.03 -12.30
CA ALA A 43 22.56 16.99 -13.18
C ALA A 43 23.25 17.02 -14.54
N LEU A 44 22.54 16.65 -15.58
CA LEU A 44 23.04 16.67 -16.96
C LEU A 44 22.77 18.04 -17.57
N PRO A 45 23.77 18.69 -18.21
CA PRO A 45 23.59 20.00 -18.83
C PRO A 45 22.69 19.99 -20.08
N THR A 46 22.64 18.86 -20.74
CA THR A 46 21.82 18.59 -21.93
C THR A 46 21.40 17.12 -21.90
N GLU A 47 20.49 16.75 -22.79
CA GLU A 47 20.24 15.34 -23.08
C GLU A 47 21.54 14.66 -23.54
N MET A 48 21.86 13.53 -22.93
CA MET A 48 23.05 12.73 -23.20
C MET A 48 22.65 11.29 -23.47
N GLU A 49 23.44 10.62 -24.29
CA GLU A 49 23.25 9.17 -24.50
C GLU A 49 23.65 8.38 -23.24
N LEU A 50 22.98 7.25 -23.03
CA LEU A 50 23.16 6.45 -21.81
C LEU A 50 24.63 6.09 -21.56
N HIS A 51 25.38 5.74 -22.62
CA HIS A 51 26.79 5.35 -22.51
C HIS A 51 27.73 6.51 -22.11
N GLU A 52 27.30 7.75 -22.27
CA GLU A 52 28.04 8.95 -21.86
C GLU A 52 27.68 9.40 -20.43
N MET A 53 26.61 8.85 -19.86
CA MET A 53 26.15 9.24 -18.52
C MET A 53 27.10 8.72 -17.42
N PRO A 54 27.32 9.49 -16.35
CA PRO A 54 28.17 9.07 -15.24
C PRO A 54 27.44 8.04 -14.35
N LEU A 55 27.42 6.80 -14.83
CA LEU A 55 26.81 5.68 -14.10
C LEU A 55 27.62 5.36 -12.82
N PRO A 56 26.98 4.88 -11.75
CA PRO A 56 27.66 4.49 -10.52
C PRO A 56 28.46 3.18 -10.71
N ASP A 57 29.64 3.11 -10.09
CA ASP A 57 30.45 1.87 -10.02
C ASP A 57 29.79 0.78 -9.16
N VAL A 58 28.88 1.20 -8.25
CA VAL A 58 28.19 0.30 -7.32
C VAL A 58 26.92 -0.24 -7.98
N THR A 59 26.71 -1.55 -7.94
CA THR A 59 25.49 -2.20 -8.44
C THR A 59 24.26 -1.67 -7.70
N PRO A 60 23.29 -1.08 -8.40
CA PRO A 60 22.04 -0.62 -7.81
C PRO A 60 21.17 -1.79 -7.34
N THR A 61 20.40 -1.55 -6.29
CA THR A 61 19.33 -2.47 -5.84
C THR A 61 18.21 -2.59 -6.87
N ALA A 62 17.87 -1.46 -7.51
CA ALA A 62 16.97 -1.38 -8.65
C ALA A 62 17.26 -0.11 -9.45
N VAL A 63 16.88 -0.14 -10.73
CA VAL A 63 16.91 1.01 -11.64
C VAL A 63 15.47 1.37 -12.00
N LEU A 64 15.16 2.66 -11.96
CA LEU A 64 13.85 3.21 -12.31
C LEU A 64 14.01 4.11 -13.54
N LEU A 65 13.33 3.75 -14.63
CA LEU A 65 13.27 4.53 -15.87
C LEU A 65 11.93 5.26 -15.89
N LEU A 66 11.93 6.54 -15.54
CA LEU A 66 10.72 7.36 -15.44
C LEU A 66 10.53 8.28 -16.65
N GLU A 67 11.60 8.53 -17.39
CA GLU A 67 11.63 9.29 -18.64
C GLU A 67 12.37 8.50 -19.73
N GLU A 68 12.14 8.86 -20.99
CA GLU A 68 12.87 8.28 -22.10
C GLU A 68 14.37 8.64 -22.01
N ILE A 69 15.20 7.64 -22.22
CA ILE A 69 16.66 7.80 -22.26
C ILE A 69 17.10 7.70 -23.71
N ILE A 70 17.91 8.64 -24.13
CA ILE A 70 18.54 8.57 -25.45
C ILE A 70 19.58 7.45 -25.44
N CYS A 71 19.43 6.51 -26.35
CA CYS A 71 20.28 5.35 -26.48
C CYS A 71 20.26 4.88 -27.93
N ASP A 72 21.44 4.54 -28.50
CA ASP A 72 21.54 4.00 -29.84
C ASP A 72 20.88 2.61 -29.95
N ASP A 73 20.95 1.84 -28.88
CA ASP A 73 20.40 0.51 -28.73
C ASP A 73 19.24 0.48 -27.68
N ASP A 74 18.88 -0.71 -27.23
CA ASP A 74 17.89 -0.93 -26.17
C ASP A 74 18.48 -0.52 -24.81
N PRO A 75 17.96 0.54 -24.14
CA PRO A 75 18.52 1.03 -22.87
C PRO A 75 18.52 -0.02 -21.76
N VAL A 76 17.57 -0.97 -21.79
CA VAL A 76 17.54 -2.06 -20.80
C VAL A 76 18.68 -3.05 -21.05
N GLN A 77 19.03 -3.34 -22.30
CA GLN A 77 20.17 -4.20 -22.60
C GLN A 77 21.49 -3.55 -22.19
N GLU A 78 21.64 -2.26 -22.44
CA GLU A 78 22.81 -1.51 -22.03
C GLU A 78 22.97 -1.48 -20.51
N LEU A 79 21.92 -1.15 -19.77
CA LEU A 79 21.93 -1.19 -18.30
C LEU A 79 22.22 -2.60 -17.75
N LYS A 80 21.69 -3.64 -18.38
CA LYS A 80 21.98 -5.03 -18.00
C LYS A 80 23.39 -5.47 -18.35
N SER A 81 24.05 -4.84 -19.29
CA SER A 81 25.49 -5.10 -19.52
C SER A 81 26.36 -4.65 -18.36
N HIS A 82 25.96 -3.56 -17.69
CA HIS A 82 26.61 -3.07 -16.45
C HIS A 82 26.17 -3.86 -15.21
N TRP A 83 24.86 -4.15 -15.10
CA TRP A 83 24.25 -4.80 -13.92
C TRP A 83 23.28 -5.91 -14.30
N PRO A 84 23.76 -7.12 -14.65
CA PRO A 84 22.96 -8.20 -15.24
C PRO A 84 21.75 -8.65 -14.42
N ASN A 85 21.85 -8.58 -13.10
CA ASN A 85 20.84 -9.08 -12.17
C ASN A 85 20.00 -7.96 -11.50
N THR A 86 20.25 -6.70 -11.85
CA THR A 86 19.51 -5.58 -11.27
C THR A 86 18.12 -5.49 -11.90
N PRO A 87 17.04 -5.46 -11.11
CA PRO A 87 15.69 -5.22 -11.62
C PRO A 87 15.58 -3.81 -12.19
N ILE A 88 14.97 -3.71 -13.36
CA ILE A 88 14.71 -2.45 -14.05
C ILE A 88 13.20 -2.28 -14.13
N LEU A 89 12.70 -1.22 -13.50
CA LEU A 89 11.30 -0.84 -13.49
C LEU A 89 11.10 0.41 -14.35
N SER A 90 9.98 0.51 -15.06
CA SER A 90 9.73 1.64 -15.96
C SER A 90 8.27 2.07 -15.93
N THR A 91 8.03 3.38 -15.98
CA THR A 91 6.69 3.95 -16.20
C THR A 91 6.37 4.10 -17.68
N ILE A 92 7.38 4.07 -18.54
CA ILE A 92 7.26 4.08 -19.98
C ILE A 92 7.37 2.65 -20.55
N ASP A 93 6.90 2.45 -21.77
CA ASP A 93 6.90 1.13 -22.40
C ASP A 93 8.29 0.81 -23.00
N VAL A 94 9.14 0.18 -22.19
CA VAL A 94 10.49 -0.22 -22.58
C VAL A 94 10.60 -1.74 -22.52
N LYS A 95 11.02 -2.35 -23.62
CA LYS A 95 11.17 -3.79 -23.71
C LYS A 95 12.18 -4.31 -22.70
N GLY A 96 11.80 -5.33 -21.92
CA GLY A 96 12.68 -5.97 -20.94
C GLY A 96 12.75 -5.31 -19.57
N ALA A 97 12.11 -4.15 -19.37
CA ALA A 97 11.84 -3.58 -18.06
C ALA A 97 10.50 -4.10 -17.50
N GLU A 98 10.37 -4.13 -16.18
CA GLU A 98 9.09 -4.36 -15.51
C GLU A 98 8.28 -3.07 -15.54
N ARG A 99 7.13 -3.10 -16.21
CA ARG A 99 6.28 -1.93 -16.35
C ARG A 99 5.53 -1.59 -15.07
N ILE A 100 5.63 -0.35 -14.62
CA ILE A 100 4.81 0.24 -13.56
C ILE A 100 3.72 1.09 -14.22
N SER A 101 2.47 0.63 -14.18
CA SER A 101 1.33 1.42 -14.64
C SER A 101 0.93 2.42 -13.57
N ILE A 102 1.19 3.71 -13.81
CA ILE A 102 0.76 4.80 -12.92
C ILE A 102 -0.77 4.85 -12.83
N GLU A 103 -1.45 4.53 -13.93
CA GLU A 103 -2.92 4.49 -14.00
C GLU A 103 -3.48 3.42 -13.06
N ASP A 104 -2.93 2.19 -13.12
CA ASP A 104 -3.37 1.09 -12.24
C ASP A 104 -3.09 1.37 -10.77
N LEU A 105 -1.93 1.95 -10.46
CA LEU A 105 -1.59 2.37 -9.10
C LEU A 105 -2.54 3.47 -8.61
N THR A 106 -2.86 4.44 -9.46
CA THR A 106 -3.80 5.52 -9.13
C THR A 106 -5.21 4.98 -8.89
N ILE A 107 -5.68 4.09 -9.77
CA ILE A 107 -6.99 3.43 -9.63
C ILE A 107 -7.04 2.62 -8.32
N SER A 108 -6.00 1.84 -8.04
CA SER A 108 -5.90 1.05 -6.80
C SER A 108 -5.95 1.94 -5.55
N ALA A 109 -5.18 3.03 -5.54
CA ALA A 109 -5.17 3.98 -4.42
C ALA A 109 -6.54 4.66 -4.21
N ILE A 110 -7.22 5.02 -5.31
CA ILE A 110 -8.57 5.58 -5.26
C ILE A 110 -9.55 4.53 -4.72
N GLN A 111 -9.49 3.29 -5.22
CA GLN A 111 -10.36 2.21 -4.74
C GLN A 111 -10.18 1.95 -3.24
N ASP A 112 -8.95 1.90 -2.75
CA ASP A 112 -8.68 1.70 -1.33
C ASP A 112 -9.20 2.88 -0.49
N ARG A 113 -9.08 4.10 -1.02
CA ARG A 113 -9.64 5.28 -0.36
C ARG A 113 -11.16 5.24 -0.30
N LEU A 114 -11.82 4.87 -1.40
CA LEU A 114 -13.28 4.72 -1.45
C LEU A 114 -13.75 3.63 -0.49
N ARG A 115 -13.10 2.46 -0.48
CA ARG A 115 -13.41 1.38 0.49
C ARG A 115 -13.26 1.86 1.94
N SER A 116 -12.23 2.68 2.22
CA SER A 116 -12.03 3.26 3.55
C SER A 116 -13.15 4.22 3.94
N ILE A 117 -13.67 5.01 2.99
CA ILE A 117 -14.80 5.93 3.20
C ILE A 117 -16.07 5.12 3.47
N ASP A 118 -16.37 4.11 2.66
CA ASP A 118 -17.55 3.25 2.83
C ASP A 118 -17.55 2.56 4.20
N ARG A 119 -16.41 2.02 4.62
CA ARG A 119 -16.27 1.41 5.97
C ARG A 119 -16.55 2.41 7.09
N LYS A 120 -16.03 3.65 6.96
CA LYS A 120 -16.28 4.71 7.95
C LYS A 120 -17.75 5.13 7.99
N GLN A 121 -18.40 5.22 6.83
CA GLN A 121 -19.82 5.53 6.75
C GLN A 121 -20.67 4.43 7.38
N GLY A 122 -20.37 3.15 7.09
CA GLY A 122 -21.05 2.01 7.70
C GLY A 122 -20.90 1.99 9.23
N ALA A 123 -19.70 2.20 9.76
CA ALA A 123 -19.46 2.29 11.19
C ALA A 123 -20.21 3.47 11.81
N SER A 124 -20.21 4.64 11.17
CA SER A 124 -20.93 5.83 11.64
C SER A 124 -22.43 5.61 11.68
N GLU A 125 -22.98 4.90 10.70
CA GLU A 125 -24.42 4.57 10.68
C GLU A 125 -24.80 3.59 11.82
N VAL A 126 -23.97 2.58 12.08
CA VAL A 126 -24.17 1.68 13.23
C VAL A 126 -24.16 2.47 14.55
N LEU A 127 -23.14 3.31 14.73
CA LEU A 127 -23.04 4.15 15.92
C LEU A 127 -24.23 5.10 16.06
N ARG A 128 -24.67 5.72 14.97
CA ARG A 128 -25.84 6.58 14.97
C ARG A 128 -27.11 5.84 15.41
N ARG A 129 -27.33 4.62 14.90
CA ARG A 129 -28.48 3.78 15.32
C ARG A 129 -28.40 3.36 16.78
N LEU A 130 -27.20 3.03 17.26
CA LEU A 130 -26.99 2.71 18.66
C LEU A 130 -27.13 3.94 19.58
N SER A 131 -26.92 5.16 19.06
CA SER A 131 -27.12 6.40 19.82
C SER A 131 -28.59 6.82 19.92
N ASP A 132 -29.50 6.14 19.25
CA ASP A 132 -30.94 6.39 19.34
C ASP A 132 -31.46 5.86 20.70
N GLU A 133 -31.92 6.76 21.58
CA GLU A 133 -32.41 6.44 22.92
C GLU A 133 -33.59 5.45 22.95
N ASN A 134 -34.22 5.23 21.81
CA ASN A 134 -35.32 4.28 21.67
C ASN A 134 -34.84 2.83 21.38
N ALA A 135 -33.55 2.56 21.25
CA ALA A 135 -33.01 1.22 21.04
C ALA A 135 -33.06 0.40 22.35
N ALA A 136 -34.22 -0.13 22.68
CA ALA A 136 -34.46 -0.83 23.94
C ALA A 136 -33.66 -2.13 24.10
N LYS A 137 -33.35 -2.82 23.03
CA LYS A 137 -32.58 -4.08 23.03
C LYS A 137 -31.91 -4.34 21.66
N VAL A 138 -30.65 -4.71 21.70
CA VAL A 138 -29.88 -5.08 20.49
C VAL A 138 -29.71 -6.58 20.41
N LEU A 139 -30.08 -7.18 19.28
CA LEU A 139 -29.88 -8.59 19.00
C LEU A 139 -28.71 -8.73 18.03
N ILE A 140 -27.65 -9.41 18.45
CA ILE A 140 -26.47 -9.68 17.65
C ILE A 140 -26.57 -11.10 17.12
N VAL A 141 -26.76 -11.25 15.81
CA VAL A 141 -27.00 -12.54 15.18
C VAL A 141 -25.71 -13.02 14.48
N CYS A 142 -25.16 -14.14 14.92
CA CYS A 142 -24.11 -14.85 14.22
C CYS A 142 -24.71 -15.83 13.20
N HIS A 143 -23.91 -16.24 12.23
CA HIS A 143 -24.27 -17.33 11.33
C HIS A 143 -24.35 -18.68 12.07
N ASP A 144 -24.92 -19.69 11.42
CA ASP A 144 -24.98 -21.03 11.96
C ASP A 144 -23.56 -21.61 12.15
N ASN A 145 -23.35 -22.30 13.27
CA ASN A 145 -22.04 -22.87 13.64
C ASN A 145 -20.90 -21.81 13.62
N PRO A 146 -20.98 -20.75 14.44
CA PRO A 146 -20.09 -19.63 14.37
C PRO A 146 -18.62 -20.03 14.57
N ASP A 147 -17.76 -19.51 13.70
CA ASP A 147 -16.33 -19.62 13.78
C ASP A 147 -15.72 -18.61 14.79
N PRO A 148 -14.41 -18.68 15.09
CA PRO A 148 -13.80 -17.76 16.05
C PRO A 148 -13.94 -16.29 15.66
N ASP A 149 -13.93 -15.97 14.37
CA ASP A 149 -14.03 -14.59 13.89
C ASP A 149 -15.46 -14.03 14.08
N ALA A 150 -16.47 -14.86 13.84
CA ALA A 150 -17.86 -14.50 14.11
C ALA A 150 -18.10 -14.25 15.62
N LEU A 151 -17.57 -15.14 16.48
CA LEU A 151 -17.66 -15.01 17.92
C LEU A 151 -16.93 -13.76 18.42
N ALA A 152 -15.72 -13.50 17.93
CA ALA A 152 -14.95 -12.30 18.31
C ALA A 152 -15.66 -11.01 17.88
N SER A 153 -16.21 -10.99 16.67
CA SER A 153 -16.97 -9.86 16.16
C SER A 153 -18.25 -9.60 16.96
N ALA A 154 -18.97 -10.66 17.31
CA ALA A 154 -20.17 -10.56 18.13
C ALA A 154 -19.86 -10.04 19.53
N LEU A 155 -18.77 -10.51 20.15
CA LEU A 155 -18.33 -10.04 21.47
C LEU A 155 -17.92 -8.57 21.41
N ALA A 156 -17.17 -8.15 20.38
CA ALA A 156 -16.81 -6.76 20.19
C ALA A 156 -18.04 -5.85 20.05
N MET A 157 -19.04 -6.28 19.26
CA MET A 157 -20.29 -5.56 19.12
C MET A 157 -21.07 -5.50 20.43
N LYS A 158 -21.10 -6.59 21.20
CA LYS A 158 -21.71 -6.62 22.53
C LYS A 158 -21.06 -5.58 23.46
N HIS A 159 -19.73 -5.55 23.54
CA HIS A 159 -19.01 -4.55 24.33
C HIS A 159 -19.31 -3.13 23.88
N LEU A 160 -19.42 -2.89 22.59
CA LEU A 160 -19.82 -1.58 22.06
C LEU A 160 -21.24 -1.20 22.56
N CYS A 161 -22.21 -2.09 22.44
CA CYS A 161 -23.57 -1.86 22.92
C CYS A 161 -23.57 -1.57 24.45
N ASP A 162 -22.88 -2.39 25.23
CA ASP A 162 -22.79 -2.24 26.67
C ASP A 162 -22.15 -0.88 27.06
N SER A 163 -21.12 -0.46 26.34
CA SER A 163 -20.46 0.84 26.55
C SER A 163 -21.35 2.04 26.24
N MET A 164 -22.35 1.85 25.39
CA MET A 164 -23.36 2.85 25.04
C MET A 164 -24.63 2.75 25.87
N GLY A 165 -24.66 1.84 26.87
CA GLY A 165 -25.80 1.67 27.79
C GLY A 165 -26.94 0.81 27.24
N HIS A 166 -26.72 0.09 26.14
CA HIS A 166 -27.73 -0.79 25.55
C HIS A 166 -27.61 -2.23 26.06
N SER A 167 -28.74 -2.83 26.42
CA SER A 167 -28.81 -4.28 26.65
C SER A 167 -28.67 -5.02 25.31
N SER A 168 -27.71 -5.95 25.21
CA SER A 168 -27.51 -6.75 24.00
C SER A 168 -27.45 -8.24 24.29
N THR A 169 -27.87 -9.05 23.33
CA THR A 169 -27.83 -10.51 23.39
C THR A 169 -27.23 -11.05 22.10
N ILE A 170 -26.28 -11.98 22.22
CA ILE A 170 -25.71 -12.70 21.08
C ILE A 170 -26.53 -13.96 20.87
N ILE A 171 -26.91 -14.25 19.64
CA ILE A 171 -27.58 -15.50 19.26
C ILE A 171 -26.93 -16.10 18.01
N HIS A 172 -27.01 -17.42 17.89
CA HIS A 172 -26.59 -18.15 16.72
C HIS A 172 -27.51 -19.35 16.45
N GLY A 173 -27.50 -19.84 15.21
CA GLY A 173 -28.08 -21.13 14.87
C GLY A 173 -27.07 -22.29 15.02
N GLY A 174 -27.56 -23.51 14.96
CA GLY A 174 -26.69 -24.71 15.00
C GLY A 174 -25.96 -24.93 16.33
N MET A 175 -24.81 -25.59 16.25
CA MET A 175 -24.01 -25.97 17.42
C MET A 175 -22.54 -25.52 17.26
N ILE A 176 -21.92 -25.11 18.34
CA ILE A 176 -20.48 -24.83 18.37
C ILE A 176 -19.73 -26.14 18.55
N GLU A 177 -19.37 -26.78 17.43
CA GLU A 177 -18.80 -28.13 17.46
C GLU A 177 -17.30 -28.15 17.70
N HIS A 178 -16.55 -27.20 17.12
CA HIS A 178 -15.08 -27.19 17.20
C HIS A 178 -14.61 -26.91 18.64
N GLN A 179 -13.64 -27.73 19.09
CA GLN A 179 -13.10 -27.60 20.45
C GLN A 179 -12.52 -26.22 20.74
N GLN A 180 -11.87 -25.59 19.74
CA GLN A 180 -11.30 -24.26 19.85
C GLN A 180 -12.39 -23.21 20.10
N ASN A 181 -13.50 -23.28 19.38
CA ASN A 181 -14.62 -22.36 19.54
C ASN A 181 -15.28 -22.52 20.91
N ARG A 182 -15.47 -23.75 21.37
CA ARG A 182 -15.98 -24.02 22.71
C ARG A 182 -15.04 -23.53 23.81
N ALA A 183 -13.73 -23.66 23.61
CA ALA A 183 -12.74 -23.14 24.53
C ALA A 183 -12.81 -21.60 24.60
N MET A 184 -12.93 -20.92 23.45
CA MET A 184 -13.08 -19.47 23.37
C MET A 184 -14.33 -18.98 24.12
N VAL A 185 -15.47 -19.60 23.88
CA VAL A 185 -16.74 -19.26 24.57
C VAL A 185 -16.60 -19.37 26.08
N ARG A 186 -15.96 -20.44 26.55
CA ARG A 186 -15.74 -20.66 28.00
C ARG A 186 -14.75 -19.68 28.59
N LEU A 187 -13.61 -19.44 27.92
CA LEU A 187 -12.56 -18.55 28.40
C LEU A 187 -13.01 -17.10 28.48
N LEU A 188 -13.81 -16.67 27.50
CA LEU A 188 -14.35 -15.32 27.43
C LEU A 188 -15.70 -15.15 28.16
N ASN A 189 -16.18 -16.24 28.77
CA ASN A 189 -17.47 -16.27 29.47
C ASN A 189 -18.61 -15.66 28.63
N MET A 190 -18.66 -16.07 27.35
CA MET A 190 -19.67 -15.56 26.42
C MET A 190 -21.04 -16.17 26.75
N ASP A 191 -22.01 -15.31 26.90
CA ASP A 191 -23.43 -15.68 27.01
C ASP A 191 -24.03 -15.68 25.60
N LEU A 192 -24.35 -16.88 25.07
CA LEU A 192 -24.77 -17.15 23.69
C LEU A 192 -26.15 -17.79 23.67
#